data_6cee39a092819b5f2f6953b4a767d4d2
#
_entry.id   6cee39a092819b5f2f6953b4a767d4d2
#
_cell.length_a   1.000
_cell.length_b   1.000
_cell.length_c   1.000
_cell.angle_alpha   90.00
_cell.angle_beta   90.00
_cell.angle_gamma   90.00
#
_symmetry.space_group_name_H-M   'P 1'
#
loop_
_entity.id
_entity.type
_entity.pdbx_description
1 polymer ?
#
loop_
_entity_poly.entity_id
_entity_poly.type
_entity_poly.pdbx_seq_one_letter_code
_entity_poly.pdbx_strand_id
1 'polypeptide(L)'
;EQAPENQLQELRRYVQARGWTAVEYVDHGVSGATDRRAALDRLVADATRRQFDVLVCWRLDRLGRNLRHLILLLDDLSALGVAFVSLAEGIDATTPAGRLQLHILGAIAEFERARIGERVKAGLARARAQGKTLGRPRTGVTVPRGLTVRRAAALWGVSKSTAARWLNEGRVPDLGQTPPRGA
;
A
#
# COMPACT_ATOMS: atom_id res chain seq x y z
N GLU A 1 -18.99 -3.74 15.93
CA GLU A 1 -17.81 -4.55 15.51
C GLU A 1 -17.94 -5.91 16.17
N GLN A 2 -18.02 -6.98 15.39
CA GLN A 2 -17.97 -8.34 15.94
C GLN A 2 -16.57 -8.59 16.49
N ALA A 3 -16.51 -9.15 17.71
CA ALA A 3 -15.25 -9.53 18.33
C ALA A 3 -14.47 -10.50 17.41
N PRO A 4 -13.15 -10.35 17.28
CA PRO A 4 -12.31 -11.23 16.42
C PRO A 4 -12.54 -12.72 16.71
N GLU A 5 -12.84 -13.07 17.95
CA GLU A 5 -13.11 -14.44 18.38
C GLU A 5 -14.35 -15.05 17.70
N ASN A 6 -15.43 -14.25 17.51
CA ASN A 6 -16.64 -14.72 16.84
C ASN A 6 -16.37 -15.02 15.37
N GLN A 7 -15.58 -14.15 14.70
CA GLN A 7 -15.16 -14.34 13.31
C GLN A 7 -14.35 -15.64 13.16
N LEU A 8 -13.43 -15.88 14.08
CA LEU A 8 -12.60 -17.07 14.08
C LEU A 8 -13.43 -18.35 14.31
N GLN A 9 -14.42 -18.30 15.20
CA GLN A 9 -15.32 -19.43 15.44
C GLN A 9 -16.15 -19.79 14.18
N GLU A 10 -16.65 -18.80 13.46
CA GLU A 10 -17.42 -19.04 12.23
C GLU A 10 -16.52 -19.63 11.12
N LEU A 11 -15.29 -19.12 10.98
CA LEU A 11 -14.30 -19.71 10.08
C LEU A 11 -14.01 -21.17 10.41
N ARG A 12 -13.80 -21.50 11.68
CA ARG A 12 -13.58 -22.87 12.15
C ARG A 12 -14.77 -23.79 11.84
N ARG A 13 -16.00 -23.31 12.09
CA ARG A 13 -17.21 -24.07 11.76
C ARG A 13 -17.33 -24.36 10.25
N TYR A 14 -17.04 -23.33 9.43
CA TYR A 14 -17.07 -23.49 7.98
C TYR A 14 -16.07 -24.51 7.49
N VAL A 15 -14.82 -24.44 7.96
CA VAL A 15 -13.74 -25.37 7.61
C VAL A 15 -14.07 -26.79 8.05
N GLN A 16 -14.59 -26.95 9.29
CA GLN A 16 -15.00 -28.24 9.82
C GLN A 16 -16.15 -28.86 9.00
N ALA A 17 -17.16 -28.05 8.64
CA ALA A 17 -18.28 -28.51 7.82
C ALA A 17 -17.84 -28.98 6.42
N ARG A 18 -16.72 -28.49 5.91
CA ARG A 18 -16.11 -28.94 4.65
C ARG A 18 -15.16 -30.12 4.82
N GLY A 19 -14.91 -30.58 6.04
CA GLY A 19 -13.95 -31.65 6.33
C GLY A 19 -12.50 -31.27 6.04
N TRP A 20 -12.18 -29.97 6.06
CA TRP A 20 -10.84 -29.46 5.76
C TRP A 20 -9.98 -29.37 7.03
N THR A 21 -8.66 -29.49 6.85
CA THR A 21 -7.67 -29.16 7.89
C THR A 21 -7.25 -27.71 7.72
N ALA A 22 -7.14 -26.95 8.82
CA ALA A 22 -6.80 -25.53 8.74
C ALA A 22 -5.54 -25.19 9.52
N VAL A 23 -4.79 -24.23 8.97
CA VAL A 23 -3.75 -23.44 9.66
C VAL A 23 -4.28 -22.03 9.84
N GLU A 24 -4.19 -21.49 11.05
CA GLU A 24 -4.72 -20.17 11.36
C GLU A 24 -3.64 -19.07 11.27
N TYR A 25 -4.01 -17.98 10.60
CA TYR A 25 -3.19 -16.77 10.49
C TYR A 25 -3.95 -15.62 11.14
N VAL A 26 -3.53 -15.25 12.35
CA VAL A 26 -4.22 -14.22 13.14
C VAL A 26 -3.27 -13.06 13.39
N ASP A 27 -3.65 -11.87 12.88
CA ASP A 27 -3.02 -10.60 13.26
C ASP A 27 -3.87 -9.98 14.35
N HIS A 28 -3.38 -9.93 15.59
CA HIS A 28 -3.99 -9.18 16.67
C HIS A 28 -3.78 -7.69 16.41
N GLY A 29 -4.86 -6.89 16.51
CA GLY A 29 -4.85 -5.45 16.21
C GLY A 29 -3.73 -4.73 16.93
N VAL A 30 -2.69 -4.36 16.20
CA VAL A 30 -1.56 -3.58 16.72
C VAL A 30 -1.94 -2.12 16.64
N SER A 31 -1.91 -1.42 17.75
CA SER A 31 -2.06 0.04 17.82
C SER A 31 -1.09 0.72 16.82
N GLY A 32 -1.61 1.64 16.05
CA GLY A 32 -1.11 2.43 14.95
C GLY A 32 0.37 2.80 14.75
N ALA A 33 1.33 2.15 15.41
CA ALA A 33 2.75 2.47 15.27
C ALA A 33 3.56 1.43 14.47
N THR A 34 3.07 0.21 14.29
CA THR A 34 3.79 -0.83 13.54
C THR A 34 2.88 -1.45 12.49
N ASP A 35 3.04 -1.00 11.27
CA ASP A 35 2.25 -1.37 10.10
C ASP A 35 2.57 -2.79 9.56
N ARG A 36 3.15 -3.66 10.38
CA ARG A 36 3.53 -5.03 10.02
C ARG A 36 2.39 -5.99 10.30
N ARG A 37 1.89 -6.61 9.22
CA ARG A 37 0.92 -7.71 9.24
C ARG A 37 1.67 -9.04 9.14
N ALA A 38 2.32 -9.44 10.24
CA ALA A 38 3.22 -10.58 10.26
C ALA A 38 2.51 -11.90 9.90
N ALA A 39 1.22 -12.06 10.27
CA ALA A 39 0.44 -13.23 9.90
C ALA A 39 0.11 -13.22 8.40
N LEU A 40 -0.22 -12.07 7.82
CA LEU A 40 -0.44 -11.95 6.37
C LEU A 40 0.84 -12.22 5.58
N ASP A 41 2.00 -11.69 6.03
CA ASP A 41 3.29 -11.92 5.37
C ASP A 41 3.63 -13.42 5.39
N ARG A 42 3.39 -14.12 6.52
CA ARG A 42 3.56 -15.57 6.63
C ARG A 42 2.59 -16.33 5.74
N LEU A 43 1.32 -15.92 5.67
CA LEU A 43 0.32 -16.52 4.80
C LEU A 43 0.78 -16.47 3.33
N VAL A 44 1.26 -15.33 2.85
CA VAL A 44 1.75 -15.17 1.47
C VAL A 44 2.97 -16.06 1.21
N ALA A 45 3.90 -16.13 2.17
CA ALA A 45 5.05 -17.01 2.05
C ALA A 45 4.66 -18.50 1.98
N ASP A 46 3.67 -18.92 2.78
CA ASP A 46 3.19 -20.29 2.81
C ASP A 46 2.37 -20.62 1.55
N ALA A 47 1.58 -19.66 1.01
CA ALA A 47 0.92 -19.79 -0.28
C ALA A 47 1.93 -20.02 -1.42
N THR A 48 3.02 -19.21 -1.43
CA THR A 48 4.11 -19.36 -2.42
C THR A 48 4.77 -20.74 -2.35
N ARG A 49 4.83 -21.34 -1.16
CA ARG A 49 5.34 -22.71 -0.93
C ARG A 49 4.29 -23.81 -1.15
N ARG A 50 3.06 -23.43 -1.53
CA ARG A 50 1.91 -24.34 -1.72
C ARG A 50 1.60 -25.18 -0.48
N GLN A 51 1.64 -24.56 0.69
CA GLN A 51 1.35 -25.25 1.95
C GLN A 51 -0.14 -25.43 2.21
N PHE A 52 -1.01 -24.82 1.38
CA PHE A 52 -2.46 -24.96 1.43
C PHE A 52 -3.07 -24.68 0.05
N ASP A 53 -4.26 -25.23 -0.18
CA ASP A 53 -4.97 -25.16 -1.47
C ASP A 53 -6.08 -24.10 -1.46
N VAL A 54 -6.57 -23.71 -0.27
CA VAL A 54 -7.69 -22.80 -0.11
C VAL A 54 -7.39 -21.80 0.99
N LEU A 55 -7.54 -20.51 0.70
CA LEU A 55 -7.55 -19.44 1.68
C LEU A 55 -8.99 -19.09 2.04
N VAL A 56 -9.34 -19.20 3.33
CA VAL A 56 -10.65 -18.81 3.85
C VAL A 56 -10.48 -17.57 4.73
N CYS A 57 -11.26 -16.52 4.49
CA CYS A 57 -11.29 -15.34 5.34
C CYS A 57 -12.72 -14.98 5.75
N TRP A 58 -12.85 -14.22 6.82
CA TRP A 58 -14.13 -13.70 7.26
C TRP A 58 -14.68 -12.65 6.29
N ARG A 59 -13.83 -11.64 5.94
CA ARG A 59 -14.16 -10.51 5.04
C ARG A 59 -12.95 -10.10 4.23
N LEU A 60 -13.22 -9.59 3.04
CA LEU A 60 -12.20 -9.07 2.11
C LEU A 60 -11.35 -7.95 2.72
N ASP A 61 -11.93 -7.10 3.56
CA ASP A 61 -11.23 -5.98 4.22
C ASP A 61 -10.18 -6.45 5.24
N ARG A 62 -10.22 -7.70 5.67
CA ARG A 62 -9.19 -8.31 6.52
C ARG A 62 -7.90 -8.60 5.77
N LEU A 63 -7.97 -8.89 4.49
CA LEU A 63 -6.81 -9.20 3.66
C LEU A 63 -6.17 -7.95 3.05
N GLY A 64 -6.96 -7.07 2.44
CA GLY A 64 -6.47 -5.89 1.74
C GLY A 64 -6.64 -4.59 2.53
N ARG A 65 -5.63 -3.72 2.55
CA ARG A 65 -5.74 -2.35 3.09
C ARG A 65 -6.55 -1.43 2.18
N ASN A 66 -6.60 -1.77 0.91
CA ASN A 66 -7.36 -1.11 -0.13
C ASN A 66 -7.67 -2.13 -1.22
N LEU A 67 -8.61 -1.77 -2.09
CA LEU A 67 -9.07 -2.64 -3.18
C LEU A 67 -7.93 -3.09 -4.10
N ARG A 68 -6.97 -2.22 -4.38
CA ARG A 68 -5.83 -2.55 -5.23
C ARG A 68 -4.97 -3.66 -4.63
N HIS A 69 -4.61 -3.53 -3.36
CA HIS A 69 -3.80 -4.54 -2.65
C HIS A 69 -4.53 -5.88 -2.59
N LEU A 70 -5.85 -5.84 -2.33
CA LEU A 70 -6.67 -7.04 -2.30
C LEU A 70 -6.66 -7.77 -3.64
N ILE A 71 -6.86 -7.06 -4.76
CA ILE A 71 -6.90 -7.69 -6.09
C ILE A 71 -5.56 -8.30 -6.45
N LEU A 72 -4.46 -7.58 -6.23
CA LEU A 72 -3.13 -8.14 -6.49
C LEU A 72 -2.89 -9.41 -5.68
N LEU A 73 -3.29 -9.42 -4.41
CA LEU A 73 -3.18 -10.61 -3.56
C LEU A 73 -4.03 -11.78 -4.09
N LEU A 74 -5.27 -11.51 -4.54
CA LEU A 74 -6.15 -12.54 -5.08
C LEU A 74 -5.65 -13.08 -6.43
N ASP A 75 -5.09 -12.22 -7.28
CA ASP A 75 -4.47 -12.60 -8.54
C ASP A 75 -3.23 -13.48 -8.29
N ASP A 76 -2.37 -13.09 -7.34
CA ASP A 76 -1.19 -13.88 -6.94
C ASP A 76 -1.59 -15.25 -6.39
N LEU A 77 -2.61 -15.34 -5.52
CA LEU A 77 -3.13 -16.60 -5.00
C LEU A 77 -3.69 -17.49 -6.11
N SER A 78 -4.46 -16.90 -7.04
CA SER A 78 -5.01 -17.61 -8.18
C SER A 78 -3.91 -18.16 -9.09
N ALA A 79 -2.85 -17.38 -9.36
CA ALA A 79 -1.69 -17.82 -10.14
C ALA A 79 -0.93 -18.98 -9.47
N LEU A 80 -0.92 -19.03 -8.12
CA LEU A 80 -0.35 -20.12 -7.34
C LEU A 80 -1.27 -21.36 -7.28
N GLY A 81 -2.51 -21.27 -7.79
CA GLY A 81 -3.51 -22.33 -7.74
C GLY A 81 -4.25 -22.40 -6.41
N VAL A 82 -4.13 -21.38 -5.54
CA VAL A 82 -4.82 -21.30 -4.27
C VAL A 82 -6.22 -20.70 -4.48
N ALA A 83 -7.26 -21.47 -4.15
CA ALA A 83 -8.64 -20.99 -4.20
C ALA A 83 -8.92 -20.03 -3.02
N PHE A 84 -9.92 -19.17 -3.18
CA PHE A 84 -10.27 -18.15 -2.20
C PHE A 84 -11.73 -18.25 -1.77
N VAL A 85 -11.98 -18.13 -0.47
CA VAL A 85 -13.33 -18.08 0.11
C VAL A 85 -13.45 -16.90 1.06
N SER A 86 -14.52 -16.10 0.91
CA SER A 86 -14.90 -15.06 1.85
C SER A 86 -16.31 -15.29 2.37
N LEU A 87 -16.47 -15.43 3.70
CA LEU A 87 -17.75 -15.82 4.28
C LEU A 87 -18.76 -14.67 4.25
N ALA A 88 -18.36 -13.48 4.63
CA ALA A 88 -19.27 -12.33 4.74
C ALA A 88 -19.80 -11.85 3.37
N GLU A 89 -18.99 -11.94 2.31
CA GLU A 89 -19.40 -11.59 0.95
C GLU A 89 -20.00 -12.78 0.20
N GLY A 90 -20.02 -13.99 0.77
CA GLY A 90 -20.55 -15.19 0.13
C GLY A 90 -19.78 -15.61 -1.13
N ILE A 91 -18.48 -15.31 -1.21
CA ILE A 91 -17.62 -15.65 -2.34
C ILE A 91 -16.97 -17.01 -2.06
N ASP A 92 -17.12 -17.96 -2.97
CA ASP A 92 -16.47 -19.28 -2.90
C ASP A 92 -15.82 -19.60 -4.24
N ALA A 93 -14.55 -19.24 -4.42
CA ALA A 93 -13.81 -19.47 -5.66
C ALA A 93 -13.38 -20.95 -5.86
N THR A 94 -13.71 -21.85 -4.96
CA THR A 94 -13.63 -23.29 -5.24
C THR A 94 -14.69 -23.70 -6.28
N THR A 95 -15.76 -22.90 -6.44
CA THR A 95 -16.83 -23.09 -7.42
C THR A 95 -16.63 -22.23 -8.69
N PRO A 96 -17.17 -22.64 -9.85
CA PRO A 96 -17.14 -21.81 -11.05
C PRO A 96 -17.83 -20.46 -10.88
N ALA A 97 -18.95 -20.42 -10.15
CA ALA A 97 -19.70 -19.18 -9.88
C ALA A 97 -18.89 -18.20 -9.02
N GLY A 98 -18.23 -18.69 -7.97
CA GLY A 98 -17.39 -17.84 -7.12
C GLY A 98 -16.14 -17.34 -7.85
N ARG A 99 -15.53 -18.12 -8.74
CA ARG A 99 -14.46 -17.62 -9.62
C ARG A 99 -14.94 -16.49 -10.52
N LEU A 100 -16.14 -16.63 -11.11
CA LEU A 100 -16.73 -15.55 -11.90
C LEU A 100 -16.97 -14.29 -11.06
N GLN A 101 -17.45 -14.42 -9.81
CA GLN A 101 -17.61 -13.30 -8.89
C GLN A 101 -16.28 -12.56 -8.63
N LEU A 102 -15.19 -13.30 -8.40
CA LEU A 102 -13.85 -12.70 -8.23
C LEU A 102 -13.38 -11.96 -9.49
N HIS A 103 -13.59 -12.52 -10.68
CA HIS A 103 -13.23 -11.85 -11.94
C HIS A 103 -14.03 -10.56 -12.14
N ILE A 104 -15.31 -10.56 -11.80
CA ILE A 104 -16.15 -9.34 -11.85
C ILE A 104 -15.62 -8.26 -10.89
N LEU A 105 -15.28 -8.64 -9.65
CA LEU A 105 -14.69 -7.72 -8.67
C LEU A 105 -13.35 -7.15 -9.18
N GLY A 106 -12.51 -7.98 -9.77
CA GLY A 106 -11.26 -7.57 -10.41
C GLY A 106 -11.50 -6.53 -11.52
N ALA A 107 -12.42 -6.81 -12.43
CA ALA A 107 -12.78 -5.91 -13.53
C ALA A 107 -13.33 -4.56 -13.03
N ILE A 108 -14.20 -4.57 -11.99
CA ILE A 108 -14.70 -3.34 -11.36
C ILE A 108 -13.56 -2.50 -10.79
N ALA A 109 -12.62 -3.13 -10.12
CA ALA A 109 -11.48 -2.42 -9.54
C ALA A 109 -10.52 -1.85 -10.58
N GLU A 110 -10.29 -2.53 -11.68
CA GLU A 110 -9.53 -2.00 -12.82
C GLU A 110 -10.23 -0.79 -13.43
N PHE A 111 -11.54 -0.88 -13.62
CA PHE A 111 -12.35 0.22 -14.12
C PHE A 111 -12.29 1.45 -13.18
N GLU A 112 -12.46 1.26 -11.87
CA GLU A 112 -12.33 2.36 -10.90
C GLU A 112 -10.92 2.97 -10.92
N ARG A 113 -9.87 2.16 -11.06
CA ARG A 113 -8.49 2.65 -11.19
C ARG A 113 -8.29 3.50 -12.44
N ALA A 114 -8.81 3.04 -13.58
CA ALA A 114 -8.75 3.78 -14.84
C ALA A 114 -9.45 5.14 -14.70
N ARG A 115 -10.66 5.16 -14.14
CA ARG A 115 -11.43 6.39 -13.88
C ARG A 115 -10.71 7.37 -12.97
N ILE A 116 -10.09 6.88 -11.89
CA ILE A 116 -9.28 7.72 -10.98
C ILE A 116 -8.10 8.31 -11.75
N GLY A 117 -7.40 7.50 -12.55
CA GLY A 117 -6.29 7.95 -13.38
C GLY A 117 -6.68 9.05 -14.38
N GLU A 118 -7.81 8.89 -15.05
CA GLU A 118 -8.36 9.90 -15.97
C GLU A 118 -8.71 11.20 -15.22
N ARG A 119 -9.36 11.11 -14.08
CA ARG A 119 -9.70 12.28 -13.25
C ARG A 119 -8.46 13.03 -12.78
N VAL A 120 -7.42 12.32 -12.35
CA VAL A 120 -6.14 12.90 -11.96
C VAL A 120 -5.45 13.59 -13.15
N LYS A 121 -5.39 12.93 -14.32
CA LYS A 121 -4.83 13.52 -15.55
C LYS A 121 -5.58 14.79 -15.96
N ALA A 122 -6.91 14.77 -15.95
CA ALA A 122 -7.72 15.94 -16.24
C ALA A 122 -7.52 17.08 -15.22
N GLY A 123 -7.41 16.75 -13.92
CA GLY A 123 -7.08 17.71 -12.87
C GLY A 123 -5.71 18.36 -13.05
N LEU A 124 -4.69 17.57 -13.38
CA LEU A 124 -3.35 18.07 -13.67
C LEU A 124 -3.31 18.95 -14.93
N ALA A 125 -4.04 18.56 -15.99
CA ALA A 125 -4.15 19.36 -17.22
C ALA A 125 -4.80 20.72 -16.93
N ARG A 126 -5.89 20.74 -16.16
CA ARG A 126 -6.56 21.97 -15.73
C ARG A 126 -5.64 22.87 -14.91
N ALA A 127 -4.91 22.29 -13.94
CA ALA A 127 -3.97 23.06 -13.12
C ALA A 127 -2.84 23.68 -13.96
N ARG A 128 -2.32 22.95 -14.96
CA ARG A 128 -1.34 23.50 -15.92
C ARG A 128 -1.92 24.63 -16.78
N ALA A 129 -3.14 24.46 -17.27
CA ALA A 129 -3.83 25.51 -18.04
C ALA A 129 -4.08 26.78 -17.23
N GLN A 130 -4.24 26.65 -15.89
CA GLN A 130 -4.32 27.77 -14.96
C GLN A 130 -2.96 28.37 -14.55
N GLY A 131 -1.86 27.94 -15.18
CA GLY A 131 -0.50 28.45 -14.88
C GLY A 131 0.09 27.93 -13.57
N LYS A 132 -0.54 26.93 -12.91
CA LYS A 132 -0.01 26.37 -11.67
C LYS A 132 1.21 25.51 -11.94
N THR A 133 2.32 25.79 -11.26
CA THR A 133 3.51 24.95 -11.30
C THR A 133 3.25 23.68 -10.49
N LEU A 134 3.34 22.52 -11.18
CA LEU A 134 3.13 21.21 -10.56
C LEU A 134 4.45 20.66 -10.04
N GLY A 135 4.39 19.98 -8.90
CA GLY A 135 5.55 19.39 -8.25
C GLY A 135 5.99 20.16 -7.01
N ARG A 136 7.15 19.80 -6.46
CA ARG A 136 7.72 20.50 -5.30
C ARG A 136 8.04 21.94 -5.69
N PRO A 137 7.59 22.95 -4.94
CA PRO A 137 7.97 24.34 -5.19
C PRO A 137 9.49 24.49 -5.29
N ARG A 138 9.94 25.20 -6.32
CA ARG A 138 11.37 25.58 -6.37
C ARG A 138 11.55 26.70 -5.37
N THR A 139 12.40 26.50 -4.39
CA THR A 139 12.86 27.58 -3.51
C THR A 139 13.67 28.55 -4.37
N GLY A 140 13.16 29.77 -4.54
CA GLY A 140 13.73 30.82 -5.42
C GLY A 140 14.99 31.49 -4.86
N VAL A 141 15.85 30.77 -4.14
CA VAL A 141 17.07 31.34 -3.56
C VAL A 141 18.22 31.13 -4.53
N THR A 142 18.83 32.21 -4.96
CA THR A 142 19.99 32.22 -5.86
C THR A 142 21.22 31.75 -5.10
N VAL A 143 21.91 30.74 -5.60
CA VAL A 143 23.18 30.26 -5.02
C VAL A 143 24.25 31.35 -5.18
N PRO A 144 24.91 31.81 -4.12
CA PRO A 144 26.02 32.76 -4.22
C PRO A 144 27.13 32.15 -5.11
N ARG A 145 27.62 32.93 -6.09
CA ARG A 145 28.75 32.50 -6.92
C ARG A 145 29.98 32.22 -6.04
N GLY A 146 30.65 31.08 -6.24
CA GLY A 146 31.86 30.74 -5.50
C GLY A 146 31.64 29.96 -4.19
N LEU A 147 30.42 29.58 -3.86
CA LEU A 147 30.16 28.75 -2.68
C LEU A 147 30.65 27.31 -2.92
N THR A 148 31.67 26.86 -2.17
CA THR A 148 32.17 25.49 -2.25
C THR A 148 31.20 24.51 -1.57
N VAL A 149 31.17 23.23 -2.03
CA VAL A 149 30.34 22.17 -1.44
C VAL A 149 30.53 22.03 0.07
N ARG A 150 31.78 22.14 0.55
CA ARG A 150 32.13 22.06 1.97
C ARG A 150 31.50 23.21 2.77
N ARG A 151 31.56 24.43 2.23
CA ARG A 151 31.03 25.63 2.87
C ARG A 151 29.50 25.67 2.84
N ALA A 152 28.91 25.19 1.74
CA ALA A 152 27.48 25.01 1.61
C ALA A 152 26.93 23.96 2.59
N ALA A 153 27.60 22.82 2.74
CA ALA A 153 27.22 21.78 3.69
C ALA A 153 27.22 22.28 5.14
N ALA A 154 28.26 23.02 5.52
CA ALA A 154 28.36 23.63 6.85
C ALA A 154 27.32 24.73 7.08
N LEU A 155 27.09 25.59 6.08
CA LEU A 155 26.12 26.69 6.18
C LEU A 155 24.67 26.21 6.26
N TRP A 156 24.37 25.14 5.52
CA TRP A 156 22.99 24.60 5.44
C TRP A 156 22.72 23.45 6.40
N GLY A 157 23.71 23.00 7.17
CA GLY A 157 23.56 21.90 8.13
C GLY A 157 23.22 20.55 7.48
N VAL A 158 23.70 20.31 6.25
CA VAL A 158 23.40 19.09 5.48
C VAL A 158 24.66 18.34 5.10
N SER A 159 24.51 17.11 4.64
CA SER A 159 25.63 16.29 4.15
C SER A 159 26.28 16.94 2.90
N LYS A 160 27.57 16.63 2.67
CA LYS A 160 28.31 17.12 1.48
C LYS A 160 27.65 16.66 0.18
N SER A 161 27.09 15.44 0.12
CA SER A 161 26.38 14.91 -1.04
C SER A 161 25.08 15.68 -1.32
N THR A 162 24.34 16.04 -0.28
CA THR A 162 23.13 16.86 -0.39
C THR A 162 23.46 18.29 -0.84
N ALA A 163 24.50 18.88 -0.27
CA ALA A 163 24.96 20.21 -0.66
C ALA A 163 25.47 20.25 -2.11
N ALA A 164 26.24 19.25 -2.54
CA ALA A 164 26.70 19.13 -3.92
C ALA A 164 25.53 19.04 -4.91
N ARG A 165 24.53 18.22 -4.61
CA ARG A 165 23.33 18.09 -5.43
C ARG A 165 22.59 19.41 -5.54
N TRP A 166 22.37 20.13 -4.44
CA TRP A 166 21.68 21.41 -4.43
C TRP A 166 22.44 22.53 -5.17
N LEU A 167 23.76 22.56 -5.04
CA LEU A 167 24.61 23.47 -5.81
C LEU A 167 24.51 23.23 -7.32
N ASN A 168 24.53 21.96 -7.76
CA ASN A 168 24.39 21.60 -9.17
C ASN A 168 22.99 21.90 -9.71
N GLU A 169 21.96 21.76 -8.87
CA GLU A 169 20.56 22.03 -9.24
C GLU A 169 20.19 23.53 -9.11
N GLY A 170 21.12 24.39 -8.68
CA GLY A 170 20.85 25.79 -8.38
C GLY A 170 19.85 25.99 -7.24
N ARG A 171 19.78 25.04 -6.30
CA ARG A 171 18.88 25.08 -5.14
C ARG A 171 19.61 25.54 -3.90
N VAL A 172 18.95 26.41 -3.13
CA VAL A 172 19.42 26.81 -1.79
C VAL A 172 18.24 26.61 -0.83
N PRO A 173 18.44 26.04 0.36
CA PRO A 173 17.40 25.98 1.38
C PRO A 173 17.05 27.41 1.82
N ASP A 174 15.77 27.64 2.09
CA ASP A 174 15.32 28.88 2.73
C ASP A 174 15.86 28.91 4.17
N LEU A 175 16.88 29.68 4.39
CA LEU A 175 17.52 29.84 5.71
C LEU A 175 16.71 30.76 6.67
N GLY A 176 15.53 31.23 6.23
CA GLY A 176 14.72 32.23 6.98
C GLY A 176 13.95 31.65 8.18
N GLN A 177 13.93 30.32 8.44
CA GLN A 177 13.08 29.77 9.49
C GLN A 177 13.69 28.61 10.32
N THR A 178 15.01 28.55 10.45
CA THR A 178 15.57 27.59 11.42
C THR A 178 15.96 28.35 12.69
N PRO A 179 15.22 28.16 13.81
CA PRO A 179 15.70 28.71 15.10
C PRO A 179 17.02 28.03 15.47
N PRO A 180 17.94 28.75 16.13
CA PRO A 180 19.19 28.12 16.57
C PRO A 180 18.87 26.96 17.50
N ARG A 181 19.37 25.79 17.19
CA ARG A 181 19.37 24.67 18.15
C ARG A 181 20.26 25.10 19.30
N GLY A 182 19.65 25.23 20.46
CA GLY A 182 20.25 25.63 21.71
C GLY A 182 21.48 24.79 22.05
N ALA A 183 22.32 25.48 22.81
CA ALA A 183 23.55 25.01 23.45
C ALA A 183 23.34 23.76 24.31
#